data_90214e9c7c0939d9246c72de4dff50c2
#
_entry.id   90214e9c7c0939d9246c72de4dff50c2
#
_cell.length_a   1.000
_cell.length_b   1.000
_cell.length_c   1.000
_cell.angle_alpha   90.00
_cell.angle_beta   90.00
_cell.angle_gamma   90.00
#
_symmetry.space_group_name_H-M   'P 1'
#
loop_
_entity.id
_entity.type
_entity.pdbx_description
1 polymer ?
#
loop_
_entity_poly.entity_id
_entity_poly.type
_entity_poly.pdbx_seq_one_letter_code
_entity_poly.pdbx_strand_id
1 'polypeptide(L)'
;MTKKRKITFILNPKSGTTSKAEVPALIGQIIDKDLFDTEICFTEYRGHAAEIAKQKAEEGVDIVVAVGGDGTVNEVARSLVHTNTALGIVPCGSGNGLARHLCVPMDIKKAIGMINSCKIDSFDYGVINGMPFFCTCCMGFDAFISLKFAEAGKRGPITYVENVLKEGLKYKPETYEVSDDTGAKKYKAFLIACANASQYGNNAYIAPGATMKDGEMDVIIMEPFTALDAPQIAADLFMKTMHNNSKIKTFRTKTLHISRKQPGAIHYDGDPIMTDAEIDVHIEPQGIKILINPEAEEDAGQPNAVLNAFSDFFNNINNVREDIERQGHRIQVINKVLLRKLTKL
;
A
#
# COMPACT_ATOMS: atom_id res chain seq x y z
N MET A 1 -18.34 34.08 -17.17
CA MET A 1 -17.53 32.89 -17.41
C MET A 1 -17.00 32.43 -16.06
N THR A 2 -17.33 31.25 -15.62
CA THR A 2 -16.74 30.64 -14.42
C THR A 2 -15.23 30.47 -14.64
N LYS A 3 -14.40 30.86 -13.66
CA LYS A 3 -12.95 30.71 -13.73
C LYS A 3 -12.64 29.20 -13.82
N LYS A 4 -11.88 28.79 -14.84
CA LYS A 4 -11.41 27.39 -14.96
C LYS A 4 -10.54 27.05 -13.77
N ARG A 5 -10.63 25.78 -13.29
CA ARG A 5 -9.73 25.25 -12.29
C ARG A 5 -8.40 24.87 -12.91
N LYS A 6 -7.30 25.13 -12.25
CA LYS A 6 -5.98 24.69 -12.68
C LYS A 6 -5.77 23.23 -12.24
N ILE A 7 -5.40 22.37 -13.16
CA ILE A 7 -5.12 20.97 -12.88
C ILE A 7 -3.78 20.53 -13.48
N THR A 8 -2.93 19.93 -12.67
CA THR A 8 -1.65 19.39 -13.12
C THR A 8 -1.60 17.89 -12.94
N PHE A 9 -1.33 17.15 -14.02
CA PHE A 9 -1.11 15.71 -14.01
C PHE A 9 0.38 15.42 -13.88
N ILE A 10 0.78 14.67 -12.85
CA ILE A 10 2.16 14.24 -12.63
C ILE A 10 2.27 12.79 -13.06
N LEU A 11 2.92 12.55 -14.21
CA LEU A 11 3.12 11.22 -14.78
C LEU A 11 4.49 10.66 -14.42
N ASN A 12 4.51 9.46 -13.83
CA ASN A 12 5.75 8.71 -13.67
C ASN A 12 5.87 7.69 -14.82
N PRO A 13 6.70 7.92 -15.84
CA PRO A 13 6.77 7.05 -17.02
C PRO A 13 7.31 5.64 -16.70
N LYS A 14 8.05 5.51 -15.60
CA LYS A 14 8.72 4.25 -15.20
C LYS A 14 7.92 3.41 -14.20
N SER A 15 6.80 3.91 -13.65
CA SER A 15 6.02 3.21 -12.63
C SER A 15 4.90 2.37 -13.23
N GLY A 16 4.56 1.25 -12.55
CA GLY A 16 3.43 0.41 -12.89
C GLY A 16 3.68 -0.60 -14.00
N THR A 17 2.65 -1.40 -14.28
CA THR A 17 2.68 -2.52 -15.23
C THR A 17 2.10 -2.16 -16.60
N THR A 18 1.43 -1.01 -16.72
CA THR A 18 0.73 -0.55 -17.94
C THR A 18 1.56 0.51 -18.67
N SER A 19 1.65 0.40 -19.99
CA SER A 19 2.25 1.45 -20.82
C SER A 19 1.48 2.77 -20.66
N LYS A 20 2.20 3.85 -20.37
CA LYS A 20 1.61 5.18 -20.18
C LYS A 20 1.79 6.11 -21.37
N ALA A 21 2.29 5.59 -22.49
CA ALA A 21 2.53 6.40 -23.69
C ALA A 21 1.25 7.09 -24.21
N GLU A 22 0.08 6.45 -24.02
CA GLU A 22 -1.20 6.97 -24.47
C GLU A 22 -1.90 7.87 -23.43
N VAL A 23 -1.46 7.89 -22.18
CA VAL A 23 -2.13 8.63 -21.11
C VAL A 23 -2.24 10.13 -21.38
N PRO A 24 -1.20 10.84 -21.89
CA PRO A 24 -1.32 12.25 -22.25
C PRO A 24 -2.41 12.52 -23.29
N ALA A 25 -2.53 11.64 -24.29
CA ALA A 25 -3.56 11.74 -25.33
C ALA A 25 -4.97 11.51 -24.73
N LEU A 26 -5.12 10.53 -23.82
CA LEU A 26 -6.37 10.27 -23.12
C LEU A 26 -6.78 11.45 -22.23
N ILE A 27 -5.84 12.08 -21.52
CA ILE A 27 -6.11 13.29 -20.73
C ILE A 27 -6.65 14.38 -21.64
N GLY A 28 -5.98 14.67 -22.77
CA GLY A 28 -6.40 15.69 -23.71
C GLY A 28 -7.76 15.44 -24.39
N GLN A 29 -8.19 14.17 -24.44
CA GLN A 29 -9.49 13.76 -25.01
C GLN A 29 -10.63 13.75 -24.00
N ILE A 30 -10.37 13.38 -22.74
CA ILE A 30 -11.40 13.07 -21.74
C ILE A 30 -11.62 14.24 -20.79
N ILE A 31 -10.58 15.00 -20.44
CA ILE A 31 -10.70 16.15 -19.51
C ILE A 31 -11.51 17.26 -20.17
N ASP A 32 -12.49 17.74 -19.43
CA ASP A 32 -13.35 18.85 -19.85
C ASP A 32 -12.56 20.16 -19.86
N LYS A 33 -12.30 20.67 -21.06
CA LYS A 33 -11.55 21.90 -21.30
C LYS A 33 -12.29 23.17 -20.88
N ASP A 34 -13.60 23.09 -20.67
CA ASP A 34 -14.39 24.23 -20.16
C ASP A 34 -14.30 24.34 -18.65
N LEU A 35 -14.04 23.22 -17.95
CA LEU A 35 -13.84 23.17 -16.50
C LEU A 35 -12.40 23.40 -16.08
N PHE A 36 -11.42 22.92 -16.89
CA PHE A 36 -10.03 22.83 -16.48
C PHE A 36 -9.05 23.56 -17.42
N ASP A 37 -8.03 24.19 -16.80
CA ASP A 37 -6.77 24.55 -17.42
C ASP A 37 -5.74 23.47 -17.06
N THR A 38 -5.31 22.69 -18.06
CA THR A 38 -4.63 21.40 -17.85
C THR A 38 -3.15 21.48 -18.19
N GLU A 39 -2.32 21.03 -17.27
CA GLU A 39 -0.88 20.87 -17.43
C GLU A 39 -0.47 19.40 -17.20
N ILE A 40 0.57 18.93 -17.89
CA ILE A 40 1.14 17.59 -17.72
C ILE A 40 2.63 17.70 -17.45
N CYS A 41 3.08 17.15 -16.32
CA CYS A 41 4.48 17.08 -15.90
C CYS A 41 4.93 15.62 -15.85
N PHE A 42 6.18 15.35 -16.25
CA PHE A 42 6.77 14.02 -16.18
C PHE A 42 7.82 13.96 -15.09
N THR A 43 7.83 12.85 -14.33
CA THR A 43 8.88 12.63 -13.35
C THR A 43 10.10 11.99 -13.99
N GLU A 44 11.29 12.33 -13.52
CA GLU A 44 12.57 11.84 -14.05
C GLU A 44 13.26 10.88 -13.08
N TYR A 45 13.10 11.09 -11.77
CA TYR A 45 13.73 10.34 -10.68
C TYR A 45 12.78 10.14 -9.50
N ARG A 46 13.20 9.32 -8.54
CA ARG A 46 12.46 9.11 -7.28
C ARG A 46 12.45 10.40 -6.45
N GLY A 47 11.29 10.78 -5.94
CA GLY A 47 11.09 12.04 -5.22
C GLY A 47 10.67 13.21 -6.10
N HIS A 48 10.86 13.16 -7.42
CA HIS A 48 10.52 14.28 -8.32
C HIS A 48 9.02 14.59 -8.33
N ALA A 49 8.15 13.58 -8.12
CA ALA A 49 6.71 13.82 -8.01
C ALA A 49 6.38 14.69 -6.80
N ALA A 50 7.08 14.52 -5.69
CA ALA A 50 6.91 15.34 -4.49
C ALA A 50 7.34 16.79 -4.72
N GLU A 51 8.47 17.00 -5.40
CA GLU A 51 8.98 18.33 -5.73
C GLU A 51 8.00 19.10 -6.63
N ILE A 52 7.53 18.45 -7.71
CA ILE A 52 6.53 19.03 -8.62
C ILE A 52 5.23 19.33 -7.86
N ALA A 53 4.71 18.39 -7.06
CA ALA A 53 3.47 18.58 -6.33
C ALA A 53 3.55 19.76 -5.34
N LYS A 54 4.67 19.88 -4.62
CA LYS A 54 4.92 21.00 -3.71
C LYS A 54 4.93 22.33 -4.45
N GLN A 55 5.69 22.41 -5.55
CA GLN A 55 5.74 23.62 -6.38
C GLN A 55 4.35 23.99 -6.88
N LYS A 56 3.55 23.02 -7.37
CA LYS A 56 2.20 23.30 -7.90
C LYS A 56 1.24 23.74 -6.81
N ALA A 57 1.35 23.22 -5.60
CA ALA A 57 0.58 23.69 -4.46
C ALA A 57 0.94 25.16 -4.10
N GLU A 58 2.22 25.52 -4.11
CA GLU A 58 2.71 26.88 -3.90
C GLU A 58 2.25 27.86 -5.01
N GLU A 59 2.15 27.39 -6.26
CA GLU A 59 1.59 28.12 -7.40
C GLU A 59 0.05 28.29 -7.33
N GLY A 60 -0.61 27.65 -6.35
CA GLY A 60 -2.06 27.72 -6.16
C GLY A 60 -2.84 26.94 -7.23
N VAL A 61 -2.33 25.80 -7.65
CA VAL A 61 -3.04 24.84 -8.50
C VAL A 61 -4.17 24.20 -7.70
N ASP A 62 -5.37 24.09 -8.27
CA ASP A 62 -6.54 23.58 -7.55
C ASP A 62 -6.47 22.05 -7.33
N ILE A 63 -5.95 21.32 -8.31
CA ILE A 63 -5.87 19.84 -8.28
C ILE A 63 -4.53 19.38 -8.85
N VAL A 64 -3.83 18.50 -8.12
CA VAL A 64 -2.67 17.76 -8.61
C VAL A 64 -3.01 16.28 -8.69
N VAL A 65 -2.89 15.71 -9.88
CA VAL A 65 -3.25 14.32 -10.16
C VAL A 65 -2.01 13.45 -10.26
N ALA A 66 -1.88 12.49 -9.36
CA ALA A 66 -0.85 11.46 -9.43
C ALA A 66 -1.23 10.38 -10.44
N VAL A 67 -0.47 10.25 -11.54
CA VAL A 67 -0.63 9.20 -12.54
C VAL A 67 0.47 8.17 -12.36
N GLY A 68 0.19 7.13 -11.57
CA GLY A 68 1.23 6.17 -11.18
C GLY A 68 0.73 5.04 -10.30
N GLY A 69 1.67 4.35 -9.68
CA GLY A 69 1.42 3.39 -8.60
C GLY A 69 1.49 4.05 -7.22
N ASP A 70 1.39 3.24 -6.17
CA ASP A 70 1.35 3.69 -4.77
C ASP A 70 2.48 4.67 -4.42
N GLY A 71 3.72 4.41 -4.83
CA GLY A 71 4.84 5.30 -4.55
C GLY A 71 4.67 6.71 -5.16
N THR A 72 4.14 6.83 -6.39
CA THR A 72 3.87 8.14 -7.00
C THR A 72 2.73 8.86 -6.29
N VAL A 73 1.68 8.11 -5.93
CA VAL A 73 0.54 8.65 -5.17
C VAL A 73 1.02 9.18 -3.82
N ASN A 74 1.86 8.44 -3.11
CA ASN A 74 2.38 8.84 -1.80
C ASN A 74 3.30 10.04 -1.88
N GLU A 75 4.21 10.11 -2.87
CA GLU A 75 5.07 11.28 -3.09
C GLU A 75 4.23 12.56 -3.28
N VAL A 76 3.19 12.50 -4.11
CA VAL A 76 2.28 13.62 -4.34
C VAL A 76 1.47 13.94 -3.09
N ALA A 77 0.83 12.95 -2.48
CA ALA A 77 -0.04 13.13 -1.32
C ALA A 77 0.67 13.78 -0.14
N ARG A 78 1.90 13.33 0.18
CA ARG A 78 2.73 13.91 1.26
C ARG A 78 3.05 15.39 1.06
N SER A 79 3.13 15.83 -0.20
CA SER A 79 3.39 17.24 -0.52
C SER A 79 2.14 18.10 -0.49
N LEU A 80 0.95 17.52 -0.44
CA LEU A 80 -0.32 18.22 -0.46
C LEU A 80 -1.02 18.31 0.90
N VAL A 81 -0.50 17.64 1.95
CA VAL A 81 -1.07 17.74 3.31
C VAL A 81 -1.09 19.19 3.76
N HIS A 82 -2.17 19.60 4.40
CA HIS A 82 -2.41 20.98 4.88
C HIS A 82 -2.32 22.06 3.81
N THR A 83 -2.45 21.71 2.52
CA THR A 83 -2.55 22.68 1.42
C THR A 83 -4.00 22.85 0.96
N ASN A 84 -4.23 23.84 0.10
CA ASN A 84 -5.53 24.01 -0.55
C ASN A 84 -5.69 23.17 -1.83
N THR A 85 -4.60 22.59 -2.32
CA THR A 85 -4.57 21.78 -3.53
C THR A 85 -5.09 20.36 -3.23
N ALA A 86 -6.02 19.87 -4.05
CA ALA A 86 -6.56 18.54 -3.89
C ALA A 86 -5.73 17.48 -4.65
N LEU A 87 -5.61 16.30 -4.06
CA LEU A 87 -5.05 15.11 -4.70
C LEU A 87 -6.08 14.48 -5.64
N GLY A 88 -5.74 14.26 -6.90
CA GLY A 88 -6.42 13.32 -7.79
C GLY A 88 -5.56 12.06 -8.00
N ILE A 89 -6.19 10.93 -8.32
CA ILE A 89 -5.47 9.67 -8.55
C ILE A 89 -5.90 9.03 -9.86
N VAL A 90 -4.93 8.69 -10.70
CA VAL A 90 -5.09 7.79 -11.86
C VAL A 90 -4.21 6.57 -11.62
N PRO A 91 -4.78 5.43 -11.18
CA PRO A 91 -4.02 4.28 -10.73
C PRO A 91 -3.40 3.51 -11.89
N CYS A 92 -2.08 3.34 -11.87
CA CYS A 92 -1.33 2.59 -12.89
C CYS A 92 -0.41 1.54 -12.26
N GLY A 93 -0.44 1.35 -10.95
CA GLY A 93 0.37 0.36 -10.22
C GLY A 93 -0.32 -1.00 -10.13
N SER A 94 0.35 -1.95 -9.47
CA SER A 94 -0.21 -3.27 -9.15
C SER A 94 -1.06 -3.26 -7.88
N GLY A 95 -0.65 -2.50 -6.84
CA GLY A 95 -1.34 -2.43 -5.54
C GLY A 95 -2.51 -1.47 -5.56
N ASN A 96 -2.20 -0.19 -5.76
CA ASN A 96 -3.14 0.95 -5.79
C ASN A 96 -4.03 1.01 -4.52
N GLY A 97 -3.41 0.88 -3.34
CA GLY A 97 -4.11 0.73 -2.07
C GLY A 97 -5.05 1.90 -1.77
N LEU A 98 -4.53 3.14 -1.81
CA LEU A 98 -5.33 4.33 -1.55
C LEU A 98 -6.43 4.53 -2.60
N ALA A 99 -6.12 4.32 -3.88
CA ALA A 99 -7.10 4.44 -4.96
C ALA A 99 -8.26 3.44 -4.79
N ARG A 100 -7.95 2.19 -4.41
CA ARG A 100 -8.97 1.16 -4.16
C ARG A 100 -9.81 1.48 -2.93
N HIS A 101 -9.21 1.93 -1.84
CA HIS A 101 -9.93 2.35 -0.64
C HIS A 101 -10.92 3.48 -0.95
N LEU A 102 -10.51 4.45 -1.75
CA LEU A 102 -11.33 5.58 -2.19
C LEU A 102 -12.26 5.26 -3.36
N CYS A 103 -12.38 3.99 -3.77
CA CYS A 103 -13.22 3.54 -4.89
C CYS A 103 -12.92 4.29 -6.22
N VAL A 104 -11.68 4.70 -6.43
CA VAL A 104 -11.24 5.25 -7.72
C VAL A 104 -11.23 4.13 -8.75
N PRO A 105 -11.81 4.33 -9.95
CA PRO A 105 -11.81 3.32 -10.99
C PRO A 105 -10.39 2.87 -11.35
N MET A 106 -10.17 1.53 -11.43
CA MET A 106 -8.88 0.97 -11.83
C MET A 106 -8.62 1.06 -13.34
N ASP A 107 -9.65 1.32 -14.13
CA ASP A 107 -9.54 1.65 -15.55
C ASP A 107 -9.08 3.10 -15.71
N ILE A 108 -7.99 3.32 -16.45
CA ILE A 108 -7.37 4.65 -16.63
C ILE A 108 -8.35 5.67 -17.23
N LYS A 109 -9.15 5.26 -18.23
CA LYS A 109 -10.10 6.18 -18.88
C LYS A 109 -11.22 6.59 -17.94
N LYS A 110 -11.75 5.64 -17.17
CA LYS A 110 -12.77 5.92 -16.15
C LYS A 110 -12.21 6.79 -15.02
N ALA A 111 -10.98 6.53 -14.57
CA ALA A 111 -10.32 7.34 -13.54
C ALA A 111 -10.10 8.79 -14.01
N ILE A 112 -9.67 8.99 -15.26
CA ILE A 112 -9.56 10.34 -15.84
C ILE A 112 -10.94 10.99 -15.97
N GLY A 113 -11.95 10.24 -16.42
CA GLY A 113 -13.33 10.73 -16.57
C GLY A 113 -13.97 11.17 -15.25
N MET A 114 -13.69 10.46 -14.15
CA MET A 114 -14.14 10.80 -12.81
C MET A 114 -13.69 12.20 -12.37
N ILE A 115 -12.54 12.66 -12.83
CA ILE A 115 -11.98 13.97 -12.48
C ILE A 115 -12.92 15.11 -12.89
N ASN A 116 -13.67 14.96 -13.98
CA ASN A 116 -14.61 15.97 -14.46
C ASN A 116 -15.77 16.23 -13.47
N SER A 117 -16.02 15.33 -12.50
CA SER A 117 -17.00 15.55 -11.45
C SER A 117 -16.63 16.69 -10.50
N CYS A 118 -15.35 16.99 -10.39
CA CYS A 118 -14.79 18.00 -9.49
C CYS A 118 -15.19 17.85 -8.02
N LYS A 119 -15.62 16.65 -7.58
CA LYS A 119 -16.03 16.42 -6.20
C LYS A 119 -14.81 16.18 -5.33
N ILE A 120 -14.56 17.10 -4.41
CA ILE A 120 -13.41 17.08 -3.48
C ILE A 120 -13.97 16.96 -2.06
N ASP A 121 -13.30 16.16 -1.24
CA ASP A 121 -13.60 16.01 0.17
C ASP A 121 -12.30 16.02 1.01
N SER A 122 -12.42 16.26 2.31
CA SER A 122 -11.29 16.27 3.23
C SER A 122 -11.18 14.93 3.95
N PHE A 123 -9.95 14.45 4.10
CA PHE A 123 -9.64 13.14 4.68
C PHE A 123 -8.56 13.26 5.74
N ASP A 124 -8.61 12.32 6.67
CA ASP A 124 -7.60 12.11 7.68
C ASP A 124 -6.37 11.42 7.06
N TYR A 125 -5.22 11.63 7.66
CA TYR A 125 -4.02 10.86 7.34
C TYR A 125 -3.27 10.52 8.64
N GLY A 126 -2.46 9.46 8.60
CA GLY A 126 -1.65 9.08 9.75
C GLY A 126 -0.25 9.67 9.68
N VAL A 127 0.37 9.80 10.85
CA VAL A 127 1.76 10.20 11.01
C VAL A 127 2.47 9.17 11.88
N ILE A 128 3.61 8.66 11.42
CA ILE A 128 4.50 7.79 12.19
C ILE A 128 5.89 8.42 12.30
N ASN A 129 6.33 8.74 13.52
CA ASN A 129 7.62 9.42 13.78
C ASN A 129 7.82 10.66 12.86
N GLY A 130 6.78 11.47 12.68
CA GLY A 130 6.79 12.68 11.84
C GLY A 130 6.61 12.42 10.34
N MET A 131 6.42 11.17 9.90
CA MET A 131 6.25 10.83 8.49
C MET A 131 4.80 10.52 8.15
N PRO A 132 4.18 11.23 7.19
CA PRO A 132 2.81 10.99 6.77
C PRO A 132 2.64 9.64 6.08
N PHE A 133 1.52 8.95 6.39
CA PHE A 133 1.02 7.80 5.65
C PHE A 133 -0.49 7.92 5.40
N PHE A 134 -0.98 7.33 4.33
CA PHE A 134 -2.39 7.44 3.91
C PHE A 134 -3.14 6.11 4.03
N CYS A 135 -2.45 5.00 3.79
CA CYS A 135 -3.05 3.68 3.97
C CYS A 135 -2.68 3.07 5.31
N THR A 136 -1.42 2.67 5.47
CA THR A 136 -0.97 1.93 6.65
C THR A 136 0.47 2.26 7.02
N CYS A 137 0.77 2.20 8.30
CA CYS A 137 2.14 2.02 8.76
C CYS A 137 2.26 0.72 9.56
N CYS A 138 3.40 0.06 9.45
CA CYS A 138 3.58 -1.24 10.08
C CYS A 138 4.98 -1.41 10.66
N MET A 139 5.07 -2.33 11.62
CA MET A 139 6.32 -2.80 12.21
C MET A 139 6.27 -4.33 12.37
N GLY A 140 7.41 -4.94 12.62
CA GLY A 140 7.52 -6.38 12.68
C GLY A 140 7.78 -6.99 11.30
N PHE A 141 7.18 -8.14 11.02
CA PHE A 141 7.46 -8.91 9.81
C PHE A 141 7.21 -8.14 8.51
N ASP A 142 6.14 -7.38 8.43
CA ASP A 142 5.78 -6.60 7.24
C ASP A 142 6.84 -5.54 6.91
N ALA A 143 7.29 -4.80 7.91
CA ALA A 143 8.38 -3.84 7.75
C ALA A 143 9.71 -4.51 7.37
N PHE A 144 10.01 -5.66 7.96
CA PHE A 144 11.19 -6.46 7.64
C PHE A 144 11.18 -6.91 6.17
N ILE A 145 10.04 -7.38 5.67
CA ILE A 145 9.89 -7.77 4.26
C ILE A 145 10.00 -6.56 3.34
N SER A 146 9.36 -5.44 3.67
CA SER A 146 9.45 -4.20 2.89
C SER A 146 10.89 -3.71 2.76
N LEU A 147 11.68 -3.79 3.86
CA LEU A 147 13.10 -3.44 3.84
C LEU A 147 13.90 -4.36 2.91
N LYS A 148 13.71 -5.68 3.01
CA LYS A 148 14.38 -6.66 2.14
C LYS A 148 14.06 -6.45 0.65
N PHE A 149 12.84 -6.04 0.34
CA PHE A 149 12.47 -5.69 -1.04
C PHE A 149 13.19 -4.44 -1.54
N ALA A 150 13.27 -3.42 -0.71
CA ALA A 150 13.97 -2.19 -1.06
C ALA A 150 15.45 -2.48 -1.36
N GLU A 151 16.09 -3.36 -0.58
CA GLU A 151 17.48 -3.77 -0.75
C GLU A 151 17.70 -4.64 -2.00
N ALA A 152 16.79 -5.55 -2.30
CA ALA A 152 16.92 -6.49 -3.41
C ALA A 152 16.77 -5.85 -4.79
N GLY A 153 16.19 -4.65 -4.89
CA GLY A 153 15.99 -3.92 -6.16
C GLY A 153 15.09 -4.61 -7.18
N LYS A 154 14.57 -5.80 -6.87
CA LYS A 154 13.72 -6.60 -7.76
C LYS A 154 12.24 -6.37 -7.40
N ARG A 155 11.47 -5.92 -8.37
CA ARG A 155 10.02 -5.73 -8.25
C ARG A 155 9.30 -6.83 -9.01
N GLY A 156 8.31 -7.46 -8.36
CA GLY A 156 7.43 -8.44 -8.99
C GLY A 156 6.64 -9.25 -7.96
N PRO A 157 5.38 -9.61 -8.24
CA PRO A 157 4.52 -10.32 -7.29
C PRO A 157 5.06 -11.71 -6.91
N ILE A 158 5.71 -12.42 -7.82
CA ILE A 158 6.28 -13.76 -7.57
C ILE A 158 7.44 -13.69 -6.57
N THR A 159 8.37 -12.75 -6.76
CA THR A 159 9.51 -12.55 -5.84
C THR A 159 9.03 -12.13 -4.45
N TYR A 160 7.92 -11.40 -4.38
CA TYR A 160 7.27 -11.05 -3.12
C TYR A 160 6.79 -12.29 -2.36
N VAL A 161 5.98 -13.11 -2.98
CA VAL A 161 5.40 -14.31 -2.34
C VAL A 161 6.49 -15.29 -1.89
N GLU A 162 7.52 -15.52 -2.71
CA GLU A 162 8.65 -16.39 -2.33
C GLU A 162 9.37 -15.90 -1.07
N ASN A 163 9.66 -14.61 -0.99
CA ASN A 163 10.37 -14.04 0.14
C ASN A 163 9.48 -14.02 1.39
N VAL A 164 8.20 -13.66 1.27
CA VAL A 164 7.24 -13.73 2.37
C VAL A 164 7.16 -15.13 2.96
N LEU A 165 7.08 -16.17 2.12
CA LEU A 165 7.03 -17.56 2.61
C LEU A 165 8.34 -18.01 3.24
N LYS A 166 9.48 -17.77 2.59
CA LYS A 166 10.80 -18.20 3.08
C LYS A 166 11.20 -17.49 4.38
N GLU A 167 10.97 -16.19 4.45
CA GLU A 167 11.39 -15.38 5.58
C GLU A 167 10.37 -15.42 6.73
N GLY A 168 9.07 -15.56 6.42
CA GLY A 168 8.01 -15.67 7.43
C GLY A 168 8.19 -16.87 8.36
N LEU A 169 8.64 -18.01 7.82
CA LEU A 169 8.93 -19.20 8.61
C LEU A 169 10.15 -19.06 9.54
N LYS A 170 11.04 -18.10 9.25
CA LYS A 170 12.27 -17.85 10.04
C LYS A 170 12.13 -16.63 10.95
N TYR A 171 11.14 -15.78 10.69
CA TYR A 171 10.96 -14.55 11.45
C TYR A 171 10.59 -14.85 12.91
N LYS A 172 11.28 -14.17 13.82
CA LYS A 172 11.02 -14.29 15.25
C LYS A 172 10.16 -13.13 15.72
N PRO A 173 8.90 -13.38 16.13
CA PRO A 173 8.04 -12.35 16.68
C PRO A 173 8.68 -11.63 17.86
N GLU A 174 8.56 -10.30 17.86
CA GLU A 174 9.10 -9.42 18.89
C GLU A 174 8.07 -9.10 19.96
N THR A 175 8.54 -8.57 21.08
CA THR A 175 7.67 -8.05 22.13
C THR A 175 7.66 -6.54 22.06
N TYR A 176 6.47 -5.98 21.97
CA TYR A 176 6.19 -4.56 21.94
C TYR A 176 5.41 -4.18 23.19
N GLU A 177 5.71 -3.03 23.77
CA GLU A 177 4.83 -2.36 24.71
C GLU A 177 4.05 -1.30 23.93
N VAL A 178 2.74 -1.45 23.92
CA VAL A 178 1.80 -0.62 23.17
C VAL A 178 0.97 0.16 24.15
N SER A 179 0.99 1.47 24.07
CA SER A 179 0.24 2.36 24.95
C SER A 179 -0.60 3.38 24.18
N ASP A 180 -1.81 3.57 24.62
CA ASP A 180 -2.78 4.58 24.20
C ASP A 180 -3.32 5.32 25.43
N ASP A 181 -4.36 6.13 25.24
CA ASP A 181 -5.05 6.85 26.33
C ASP A 181 -5.75 5.93 27.35
N THR A 182 -5.94 4.65 27.05
CA THR A 182 -6.50 3.64 27.97
C THR A 182 -5.47 2.93 28.84
N GLY A 183 -4.17 3.05 28.50
CA GLY A 183 -3.07 2.46 29.23
C GLY A 183 -2.07 1.70 28.36
N ALA A 184 -1.13 1.02 29.02
CA ALA A 184 -0.05 0.26 28.34
C ALA A 184 -0.26 -1.24 28.48
N LYS A 185 -0.01 -1.98 27.40
CA LYS A 185 -0.04 -3.45 27.34
C LYS A 185 1.12 -4.00 26.55
N LYS A 186 1.62 -5.17 26.96
CA LYS A 186 2.67 -5.88 26.25
C LYS A 186 2.08 -6.94 25.32
N TYR A 187 2.55 -6.93 24.07
CA TYR A 187 2.16 -7.90 23.06
C TYR A 187 3.40 -8.56 22.47
N LYS A 188 3.38 -9.88 22.36
CA LYS A 188 4.28 -10.58 21.47
C LYS A 188 3.63 -10.62 20.10
N ALA A 189 4.17 -9.88 19.13
CA ALA A 189 3.55 -9.71 17.83
C ALA A 189 4.43 -10.19 16.68
N PHE A 190 3.82 -10.80 15.68
CA PHE A 190 4.41 -11.08 14.38
C PHE A 190 4.49 -9.79 13.55
N LEU A 191 3.42 -9.00 13.56
CA LEU A 191 3.37 -7.63 13.06
C LEU A 191 2.39 -6.78 13.88
N ILE A 192 2.59 -5.46 13.83
CA ILE A 192 1.61 -4.46 14.25
C ILE A 192 1.39 -3.54 13.05
N ALA A 193 0.14 -3.38 12.64
CA ALA A 193 -0.28 -2.45 11.61
C ALA A 193 -1.20 -1.38 12.21
N CYS A 194 -0.94 -0.11 11.87
CA CYS A 194 -1.84 1.01 12.15
C CYS A 194 -2.42 1.45 10.80
N ALA A 195 -3.72 1.33 10.65
CA ALA A 195 -4.42 1.51 9.40
C ALA A 195 -5.35 2.73 9.44
N ASN A 196 -5.12 3.67 8.52
CA ASN A 196 -5.99 4.79 8.22
C ASN A 196 -6.93 4.44 7.05
N ALA A 197 -6.53 3.49 6.19
CA ALA A 197 -7.32 2.95 5.09
C ALA A 197 -7.39 1.42 5.18
N SER A 198 -8.39 0.82 4.55
CA SER A 198 -8.79 -0.57 4.77
C SER A 198 -7.81 -1.64 4.28
N GLN A 199 -6.90 -1.30 3.35
CA GLN A 199 -6.12 -2.31 2.64
C GLN A 199 -4.69 -1.87 2.30
N TYR A 200 -3.80 -2.85 2.14
CA TYR A 200 -2.46 -2.65 1.59
C TYR A 200 -2.46 -2.37 0.09
N GLY A 201 -3.54 -2.67 -0.60
CA GLY A 201 -3.68 -2.70 -2.04
C GLY A 201 -3.98 -4.11 -2.55
N ASN A 202 -4.32 -4.20 -3.83
CA ASN A 202 -4.64 -5.46 -4.50
C ASN A 202 -5.71 -6.32 -3.77
N ASN A 203 -6.67 -5.65 -3.11
CA ASN A 203 -7.72 -6.24 -2.28
C ASN A 203 -7.23 -7.05 -1.07
N ALA A 204 -6.04 -6.75 -0.56
CA ALA A 204 -5.53 -7.31 0.70
C ALA A 204 -5.95 -6.43 1.88
N TYR A 205 -7.07 -6.77 2.51
CA TYR A 205 -7.75 -5.97 3.54
C TYR A 205 -7.22 -6.29 4.93
N ILE A 206 -6.28 -5.49 5.44
CA ILE A 206 -5.74 -5.64 6.80
C ILE A 206 -6.71 -5.11 7.86
N ALA A 207 -7.42 -4.03 7.56
CA ALA A 207 -8.39 -3.36 8.43
C ALA A 207 -9.68 -3.06 7.64
N PRO A 208 -10.54 -4.05 7.36
CA PRO A 208 -11.71 -3.88 6.48
C PRO A 208 -12.67 -2.76 6.91
N GLY A 209 -12.71 -2.43 8.21
CA GLY A 209 -13.56 -1.38 8.76
C GLY A 209 -12.93 0.01 8.85
N ALA A 210 -11.65 0.15 8.47
CA ALA A 210 -10.96 1.43 8.55
C ALA A 210 -11.58 2.48 7.62
N THR A 211 -11.68 3.72 8.11
CA THR A 211 -12.18 4.87 7.36
C THR A 211 -11.29 6.08 7.60
N MET A 212 -11.03 6.84 6.55
CA MET A 212 -10.21 8.05 6.60
C MET A 212 -10.99 9.30 7.04
N LYS A 213 -12.09 9.16 7.84
CA LYS A 213 -13.01 10.27 8.15
C LYS A 213 -13.45 10.37 9.61
N ASP A 214 -13.00 9.52 10.47
CA ASP A 214 -13.47 9.44 11.86
C ASP A 214 -12.43 9.89 12.89
N GLY A 215 -11.24 10.30 12.44
CA GLY A 215 -10.17 10.79 13.30
C GLY A 215 -9.48 9.70 14.11
N GLU A 216 -9.63 8.42 13.74
CA GLU A 216 -9.03 7.28 14.43
C GLU A 216 -8.29 6.36 13.45
N MET A 217 -7.36 5.58 13.95
CA MET A 217 -6.73 4.48 13.22
C MET A 217 -7.19 3.14 13.76
N ASP A 218 -7.33 2.17 12.90
CA ASP A 218 -7.46 0.77 13.28
C ASP A 218 -6.09 0.19 13.58
N VAL A 219 -5.88 -0.32 14.78
CA VAL A 219 -4.64 -1.00 15.18
C VAL A 219 -4.87 -2.50 15.12
N ILE A 220 -4.04 -3.18 14.32
CA ILE A 220 -4.09 -4.62 14.12
C ILE A 220 -2.81 -5.23 14.67
N ILE A 221 -2.94 -6.07 15.68
CA ILE A 221 -1.84 -6.82 16.28
C ILE A 221 -1.99 -8.28 15.89
N MET A 222 -1.08 -8.77 15.05
CA MET A 222 -1.02 -10.18 14.68
C MET A 222 -0.10 -10.91 15.65
N GLU A 223 -0.66 -11.78 16.47
CA GLU A 223 0.09 -12.62 17.39
C GLU A 223 0.90 -13.70 16.63
N PRO A 224 1.88 -14.35 17.27
CA PRO A 224 2.59 -15.47 16.67
C PRO A 224 1.63 -16.57 16.24
N PHE A 225 1.85 -17.10 15.05
CA PHE A 225 1.05 -18.17 14.47
C PHE A 225 1.94 -19.27 13.88
N THR A 226 1.35 -20.40 13.56
CA THR A 226 2.05 -21.55 12.97
C THR A 226 1.83 -21.61 11.46
N ALA A 227 2.60 -22.46 10.75
CA ALA A 227 2.37 -22.69 9.32
C ALA A 227 0.96 -23.25 9.01
N LEU A 228 0.29 -23.86 9.98
CA LEU A 228 -1.08 -24.35 9.83
C LEU A 228 -2.13 -23.22 9.89
N ASP A 229 -1.83 -22.13 10.58
CA ASP A 229 -2.71 -20.95 10.69
C ASP A 229 -2.59 -20.06 9.43
N ALA A 230 -1.46 -20.11 8.72
CA ALA A 230 -1.14 -19.17 7.63
C ALA A 230 -2.17 -19.18 6.48
N PRO A 231 -2.72 -20.31 6.01
CA PRO A 231 -3.75 -20.31 4.97
C PRO A 231 -5.03 -19.60 5.40
N GLN A 232 -5.44 -19.75 6.67
CA GLN A 232 -6.63 -19.05 7.18
C GLN A 232 -6.39 -17.54 7.27
N ILE A 233 -5.24 -17.11 7.79
CA ILE A 233 -4.87 -15.69 7.84
C ILE A 233 -4.86 -15.06 6.44
N ALA A 234 -4.29 -15.76 5.46
CA ALA A 234 -4.32 -15.33 4.08
C ALA A 234 -5.75 -15.22 3.52
N ALA A 235 -6.60 -16.21 3.79
CA ALA A 235 -8.01 -16.15 3.41
C ALA A 235 -8.71 -14.95 4.05
N ASP A 236 -8.55 -14.74 5.35
CA ASP A 236 -9.17 -13.64 6.08
C ASP A 236 -8.78 -12.26 5.53
N LEU A 237 -7.52 -12.12 5.08
CA LEU A 237 -7.02 -10.88 4.48
C LEU A 237 -7.77 -10.51 3.19
N PHE A 238 -8.10 -11.50 2.34
CA PHE A 238 -8.82 -11.26 1.09
C PHE A 238 -10.35 -11.27 1.25
N MET A 239 -10.86 -11.99 2.26
CA MET A 239 -12.30 -12.09 2.52
C MET A 239 -12.82 -11.01 3.47
N LYS A 240 -12.00 -10.05 3.88
CA LYS A 240 -12.36 -8.96 4.81
C LYS A 240 -12.75 -9.48 6.21
N THR A 241 -12.23 -10.62 6.63
CA THR A 241 -12.59 -11.27 7.90
C THR A 241 -11.48 -11.30 8.94
N MET A 242 -10.42 -10.48 8.77
CA MET A 242 -9.27 -10.40 9.67
C MET A 242 -9.66 -10.24 11.14
N HIS A 243 -10.69 -9.44 11.43
CA HIS A 243 -11.18 -9.20 12.80
C HIS A 243 -11.79 -10.44 13.47
N ASN A 244 -12.13 -11.48 12.72
CA ASN A 244 -12.66 -12.75 13.24
C ASN A 244 -11.57 -13.77 13.58
N ASN A 245 -10.32 -13.53 13.18
CA ASN A 245 -9.23 -14.46 13.40
C ASN A 245 -8.71 -14.41 14.84
N SER A 246 -8.59 -15.57 15.49
CA SER A 246 -8.17 -15.68 16.90
C SER A 246 -6.72 -15.19 17.16
N LYS A 247 -5.88 -15.12 16.11
CA LYS A 247 -4.50 -14.60 16.17
C LYS A 247 -4.43 -13.09 16.00
N ILE A 248 -5.55 -12.45 15.73
CA ILE A 248 -5.62 -11.01 15.48
C ILE A 248 -6.32 -10.32 16.65
N LYS A 249 -5.71 -9.24 17.11
CA LYS A 249 -6.33 -8.30 18.06
C LYS A 249 -6.47 -6.97 17.38
N THR A 250 -7.64 -6.37 17.52
CA THR A 250 -7.95 -5.08 16.92
C THR A 250 -8.51 -4.13 17.97
N PHE A 251 -8.14 -2.87 17.86
CA PHE A 251 -8.74 -1.77 18.59
C PHE A 251 -8.54 -0.47 17.79
N ARG A 252 -9.20 0.60 18.22
CA ARG A 252 -9.13 1.90 17.55
C ARG A 252 -8.61 2.95 18.51
N THR A 253 -7.80 3.87 18.00
CA THR A 253 -7.26 4.98 18.79
C THR A 253 -6.85 6.15 17.87
N LYS A 254 -6.71 7.33 18.46
CA LYS A 254 -6.20 8.53 17.77
C LYS A 254 -4.67 8.63 17.83
N THR A 255 -4.11 8.16 18.94
CA THR A 255 -2.69 8.23 19.23
C THR A 255 -2.19 6.91 19.77
N LEU A 256 -1.00 6.52 19.42
CA LEU A 256 -0.38 5.28 19.85
C LEU A 256 1.10 5.50 20.07
N HIS A 257 1.60 5.06 21.21
CA HIS A 257 3.02 4.97 21.48
C HIS A 257 3.43 3.50 21.59
N ILE A 258 4.45 3.11 20.84
CA ILE A 258 4.94 1.74 20.80
C ILE A 258 6.43 1.72 21.11
N SER A 259 6.83 0.94 22.12
CA SER A 259 8.22 0.71 22.40
C SER A 259 8.63 -0.74 22.16
N ARG A 260 9.87 -0.94 21.72
CA ARG A 260 10.48 -2.24 21.47
C ARG A 260 11.90 -2.28 22.02
N LYS A 261 12.45 -3.48 22.16
CA LYS A 261 13.75 -3.68 22.83
C LYS A 261 14.94 -3.06 22.08
N GLN A 262 14.87 -2.98 20.76
CA GLN A 262 15.98 -2.55 19.89
C GLN A 262 15.45 -1.75 18.70
N PRO A 263 16.27 -0.85 18.12
CA PRO A 263 15.98 -0.24 16.83
C PRO A 263 15.65 -1.28 15.75
N GLY A 264 14.80 -0.94 14.80
CA GLY A 264 14.39 -1.86 13.74
C GLY A 264 13.64 -1.17 12.62
N ALA A 265 13.18 -1.96 11.66
CA ALA A 265 12.43 -1.46 10.54
C ALA A 265 10.99 -1.08 10.93
N ILE A 266 10.51 -0.03 10.32
CA ILE A 266 9.09 0.29 10.14
C ILE A 266 8.85 0.54 8.64
N HIS A 267 7.60 0.50 8.19
CA HIS A 267 7.24 1.07 6.90
C HIS A 267 6.00 1.94 7.00
N TYR A 268 5.86 2.87 6.09
CA TYR A 268 4.71 3.72 5.91
C TYR A 268 4.31 3.72 4.43
N ASP A 269 3.12 3.22 4.13
CA ASP A 269 2.62 2.98 2.78
C ASP A 269 3.60 2.16 1.90
N GLY A 270 4.30 1.20 2.50
CA GLY A 270 5.26 0.33 1.82
C GLY A 270 6.68 0.91 1.66
N ASP A 271 6.95 2.14 2.10
CA ASP A 271 8.31 2.72 2.13
C ASP A 271 9.00 2.35 3.46
N PRO A 272 10.01 1.47 3.47
CA PRO A 272 10.67 1.03 4.69
C PRO A 272 11.75 2.02 5.13
N ILE A 273 11.87 2.19 6.45
CA ILE A 273 12.97 2.89 7.09
C ILE A 273 13.41 2.18 8.37
N MET A 274 14.64 2.41 8.78
CA MET A 274 15.11 2.06 10.12
C MET A 274 14.78 3.18 11.11
N THR A 275 14.25 2.85 12.28
CA THR A 275 13.95 3.80 13.34
C THR A 275 14.41 3.26 14.69
N ASP A 276 14.46 4.14 15.69
CA ASP A 276 14.76 3.81 17.08
C ASP A 276 13.71 2.87 17.70
N ALA A 277 13.90 2.56 18.96
CA ALA A 277 13.01 1.67 19.71
C ALA A 277 11.63 2.30 20.02
N GLU A 278 11.55 3.62 20.01
CA GLU A 278 10.35 4.38 20.32
C GLU A 278 9.64 4.83 19.02
N ILE A 279 8.36 4.57 18.95
CA ILE A 279 7.54 4.80 17.76
C ILE A 279 6.25 5.49 18.19
N ASP A 280 6.03 6.70 17.67
CA ASP A 280 4.83 7.47 17.87
C ASP A 280 3.97 7.46 16.61
N VAL A 281 2.69 7.13 16.76
CA VAL A 281 1.72 7.14 15.66
C VAL A 281 0.49 7.95 16.08
N HIS A 282 0.00 8.81 15.19
CA HIS A 282 -1.25 9.54 15.42
C HIS A 282 -1.97 9.84 14.12
N ILE A 283 -3.26 10.19 14.23
CA ILE A 283 -4.07 10.65 13.11
C ILE A 283 -4.16 12.17 13.11
N GLU A 284 -3.91 12.75 11.95
CA GLU A 284 -4.17 14.16 11.63
C GLU A 284 -5.52 14.27 10.91
N PRO A 285 -6.55 14.81 11.57
CA PRO A 285 -7.88 14.83 10.98
C PRO A 285 -7.99 15.86 9.85
N GLN A 286 -8.69 15.50 8.78
CA GLN A 286 -9.03 16.36 7.64
C GLN A 286 -7.83 17.09 7.01
N GLY A 287 -6.63 16.50 7.12
CA GLY A 287 -5.38 17.15 6.73
C GLY A 287 -5.07 17.06 5.24
N ILE A 288 -5.84 16.31 4.44
CA ILE A 288 -5.65 16.22 2.99
C ILE A 288 -6.98 16.32 2.24
N LYS A 289 -6.99 17.10 1.14
CA LYS A 289 -8.13 17.16 0.22
C LYS A 289 -7.93 16.18 -0.92
N ILE A 290 -8.95 15.36 -1.19
CA ILE A 290 -8.87 14.33 -2.25
C ILE A 290 -10.11 14.44 -3.16
N LEU A 291 -9.88 14.30 -4.46
CA LEU A 291 -10.93 14.17 -5.46
C LEU A 291 -11.50 12.75 -5.39
N ILE A 292 -12.81 12.64 -5.19
CA ILE A 292 -13.51 11.39 -4.93
C ILE A 292 -14.41 10.99 -6.08
N ASN A 293 -14.71 9.70 -6.15
CA ASN A 293 -15.73 9.16 -7.06
C ASN A 293 -17.12 9.47 -6.52
N PRO A 294 -17.94 10.30 -7.18
CA PRO A 294 -19.29 10.62 -6.72
C PRO A 294 -20.27 9.44 -6.85
N GLU A 295 -19.93 8.45 -7.69
CA GLU A 295 -20.74 7.26 -7.97
C GLU A 295 -20.26 6.05 -7.15
N ALA A 296 -19.26 6.24 -6.26
CA ALA A 296 -18.81 5.17 -5.39
C ALA A 296 -19.94 4.84 -4.40
N GLU A 297 -20.54 3.69 -4.57
CA GLU A 297 -21.19 3.00 -3.47
C GLU A 297 -20.09 2.58 -2.49
N GLU A 298 -20.30 2.77 -1.19
CA GLU A 298 -19.40 2.24 -0.16
C GLU A 298 -19.12 0.77 -0.49
N ASP A 299 -17.88 0.40 -0.61
CA ASP A 299 -17.34 -0.82 -1.20
C ASP A 299 -18.15 -2.09 -0.83
N ALA A 300 -19.22 -2.35 -1.52
CA ALA A 300 -19.87 -3.65 -1.58
C ALA A 300 -18.93 -4.55 -2.39
N GLY A 301 -17.92 -5.11 -1.72
CA GLY A 301 -16.86 -5.89 -2.33
C GLY A 301 -17.42 -6.86 -3.36
N GLN A 302 -16.95 -6.75 -4.59
CA GLN A 302 -17.37 -7.66 -5.66
C GLN A 302 -16.87 -9.07 -5.32
N PRO A 303 -17.75 -10.04 -5.02
CA PRO A 303 -17.36 -11.39 -4.60
C PRO A 303 -16.43 -12.09 -5.61
N ASN A 304 -16.58 -11.78 -6.89
CA ASN A 304 -15.78 -12.38 -7.96
C ASN A 304 -14.34 -11.81 -8.03
N ALA A 305 -14.11 -10.55 -7.67
CA ALA A 305 -12.77 -9.98 -7.63
C ALA A 305 -11.95 -10.55 -6.46
N VAL A 306 -12.59 -10.83 -5.33
CA VAL A 306 -11.97 -11.48 -4.17
C VAL A 306 -11.61 -12.93 -4.49
N LEU A 307 -12.52 -13.69 -5.12
CA LEU A 307 -12.26 -15.07 -5.55
C LEU A 307 -11.12 -15.14 -6.59
N ASN A 308 -11.06 -14.21 -7.52
CA ASN A 308 -9.98 -14.17 -8.51
C ASN A 308 -8.63 -13.80 -7.87
N ALA A 309 -8.58 -12.78 -6.99
CA ALA A 309 -7.37 -12.41 -6.27
C ALA A 309 -6.87 -13.55 -5.36
N PHE A 310 -7.79 -14.27 -4.72
CA PHE A 310 -7.51 -15.44 -3.91
C PHE A 310 -7.01 -16.62 -4.78
N SER A 311 -7.68 -16.89 -5.90
CA SER A 311 -7.24 -17.89 -6.87
C SER A 311 -5.86 -17.59 -7.44
N ASP A 312 -5.60 -16.32 -7.82
CA ASP A 312 -4.31 -15.89 -8.33
C ASP A 312 -3.20 -15.99 -7.28
N PHE A 313 -3.49 -15.65 -6.02
CA PHE A 313 -2.56 -15.81 -4.90
C PHE A 313 -2.21 -17.29 -4.68
N PHE A 314 -3.20 -18.18 -4.60
CA PHE A 314 -2.96 -19.61 -4.41
C PHE A 314 -2.33 -20.29 -5.64
N ASN A 315 -2.71 -19.88 -6.84
CA ASN A 315 -2.06 -20.37 -8.06
C ASN A 315 -0.58 -19.95 -8.11
N ASN A 316 -0.26 -18.74 -7.68
CA ASN A 316 1.12 -18.29 -7.56
C ASN A 316 1.88 -19.07 -6.48
N ILE A 317 1.28 -19.36 -5.33
CA ILE A 317 1.88 -20.22 -4.29
C ILE A 317 2.13 -21.64 -4.83
N ASN A 318 1.16 -22.25 -5.51
CA ASN A 318 1.31 -23.58 -6.10
C ASN A 318 2.38 -23.62 -7.18
N ASN A 319 2.46 -22.62 -8.05
CA ASN A 319 3.51 -22.48 -9.05
C ASN A 319 4.91 -22.38 -8.42
N VAL A 320 5.04 -21.60 -7.35
CA VAL A 320 6.29 -21.49 -6.56
C VAL A 320 6.65 -22.82 -5.91
N ARG A 321 5.67 -23.54 -5.35
CA ARG A 321 5.87 -24.87 -4.77
C ARG A 321 6.34 -25.88 -5.82
N GLU A 322 5.71 -25.93 -6.99
CA GLU A 322 6.13 -26.78 -8.10
C GLU A 322 7.53 -26.44 -8.62
N ASP A 323 7.91 -25.17 -8.69
CA ASP A 323 9.24 -24.75 -9.10
C ASP A 323 10.31 -25.13 -8.07
N ILE A 324 10.00 -25.02 -6.77
CA ILE A 324 10.89 -25.50 -5.70
C ILE A 324 11.05 -27.02 -5.76
N GLU A 325 9.98 -27.77 -5.99
CA GLU A 325 10.02 -29.24 -6.16
C GLU A 325 10.81 -29.63 -7.41
N ARG A 326 10.62 -28.92 -8.53
CA ARG A 326 11.39 -29.11 -9.78
C ARG A 326 12.87 -28.80 -9.60
N GLN A 327 13.22 -27.72 -8.88
CA GLN A 327 14.62 -27.39 -8.57
C GLN A 327 15.24 -28.41 -7.62
N GLY A 328 14.51 -28.85 -6.59
CA GLY A 328 14.93 -29.93 -5.68
C GLY A 328 15.22 -31.23 -6.43
N HIS A 329 14.35 -31.61 -7.36
CA HIS A 329 14.56 -32.78 -8.22
C HIS A 329 15.78 -32.64 -9.15
N ARG A 330 15.99 -31.44 -9.74
CA ARG A 330 17.19 -31.18 -10.57
C ARG A 330 18.48 -31.27 -9.76
N ILE A 331 18.50 -30.75 -8.53
CA ILE A 331 19.66 -30.84 -7.63
C ILE A 331 19.91 -32.30 -7.24
N GLN A 332 18.89 -33.09 -6.95
CA GLN A 332 19.04 -34.52 -6.65
C GLN A 332 19.57 -35.31 -7.87
N VAL A 333 19.11 -35.00 -9.08
CA VAL A 333 19.60 -35.64 -10.30
C VAL A 333 21.05 -35.27 -10.58
N ILE A 334 21.43 -34.00 -10.40
CA ILE A 334 22.81 -33.53 -10.57
C ILE A 334 23.73 -34.21 -9.54
N ASN A 335 23.32 -34.26 -8.27
CA ASN A 335 24.09 -34.93 -7.22
C ASN A 335 24.23 -36.43 -7.50
N LYS A 336 23.20 -37.11 -8.03
CA LYS A 336 23.25 -38.52 -8.40
C LYS A 336 24.17 -38.78 -9.61
N VAL A 337 24.23 -37.84 -10.56
CA VAL A 337 25.14 -37.90 -11.71
C VAL A 337 26.60 -37.62 -11.29
N LEU A 338 26.82 -36.66 -10.40
CA LEU A 338 28.12 -36.37 -9.83
C LEU A 338 28.67 -37.55 -8.99
N LEU A 339 27.84 -38.14 -8.12
CA LEU A 339 28.22 -39.34 -7.35
C LEU A 339 28.57 -40.51 -8.27
N ARG A 340 27.82 -40.77 -9.35
CA ARG A 340 28.14 -41.83 -10.33
C ARG A 340 29.43 -41.57 -11.12
N LYS A 341 29.84 -40.31 -11.31
CA LYS A 341 31.10 -39.95 -11.94
C LYS A 341 32.29 -40.12 -11.00
N LEU A 342 32.09 -39.83 -9.69
CA LEU A 342 33.13 -39.96 -8.65
C LEU A 342 33.37 -41.43 -8.24
N THR A 343 32.40 -42.30 -8.45
CA THR A 343 32.53 -43.77 -8.14
C THR A 343 33.07 -44.58 -9.33
N LYS A 344 33.38 -43.92 -10.46
CA LYS A 344 33.99 -44.55 -11.66
C LYS A 344 35.44 -44.08 -11.91
N LEU A 345 36.01 -43.32 -10.96
CA LEU A 345 37.42 -43.01 -10.79
C LEU A 345 38.01 -43.85 -9.66
#